data_76b6ba03602a271b2a98f3e9173d3bd4
#
_entry.id   76b6ba03602a271b2a98f3e9173d3bd4
#
_cell.length_a   1.000
_cell.length_b   1.000
_cell.length_c   1.000
_cell.angle_alpha   90.00
_cell.angle_beta   90.00
_cell.angle_gamma   90.00
#
_symmetry.space_group_name_H-M   'P 1'
#
loop_
_entity.id
_entity.type
_entity.pdbx_description
1 polymer ?
#
loop_
_entity_poly.entity_id
_entity_poly.type
_entity_poly.pdbx_seq_one_letter_code
_entity_poly.pdbx_strand_id
1 'polypeptide(L)'
;MKLSIVIPAFNEAESIGETIEELVSVLSQKQIIYEILVVNDNSMDNTKDVLESLKLKYSSLNYVTNLGPNGFGYAVRYGLERFSGDCVAVMMADLSDSPHDLVKFYETMIIGNFDCVFGSRFMKGGKTIDYPTMKKVINRVANAIIRVVMNIKYNDTTNAFKLYKRHTIEGLKPFLSPHFNLTIELPLKAIIRGFSFAVVPNSWTNRKYGESKLKIREMGSRYFFILMYCFIEKYFSRGDFEKKW
;
A
#
# COMPACT_ATOMS: atom_id res chain seq x y z
N MET A 1 2.44 -17.07 10.20
CA MET A 1 2.58 -16.34 8.90
C MET A 1 3.70 -15.32 9.01
N LYS A 2 4.59 -15.26 8.03
CA LYS A 2 5.61 -14.20 7.91
C LYS A 2 5.01 -12.99 7.20
N LEU A 3 5.17 -11.80 7.77
CA LEU A 3 4.73 -10.53 7.22
C LEU A 3 5.86 -9.87 6.45
N SER A 4 5.63 -9.47 5.20
CA SER A 4 6.53 -8.58 4.46
C SER A 4 5.98 -7.15 4.45
N ILE A 5 6.86 -6.18 4.62
CA ILE A 5 6.53 -4.76 4.48
C ILE A 5 7.34 -4.22 3.31
N VAL A 6 6.66 -3.88 2.21
CA VAL A 6 7.26 -3.24 1.04
C VAL A 6 7.14 -1.73 1.19
N ILE A 7 8.28 -1.04 1.18
CA ILE A 7 8.38 0.41 1.36
C ILE A 7 9.04 1.00 0.11
N PRO A 8 8.30 1.66 -0.78
CA PRO A 8 8.89 2.44 -1.87
C PRO A 8 9.52 3.72 -1.31
N ALA A 9 10.79 3.97 -1.62
CA ALA A 9 11.54 5.12 -1.15
C ALA A 9 12.17 5.88 -2.33
N PHE A 10 11.88 7.17 -2.44
CA PHE A 10 12.51 8.09 -3.40
C PHE A 10 12.82 9.42 -2.72
N ASN A 11 14.10 9.68 -2.44
CA ASN A 11 14.58 10.84 -1.68
C ASN A 11 13.86 10.94 -0.32
N GLU A 12 14.06 9.95 0.54
CA GLU A 12 13.45 9.82 1.87
C GLU A 12 14.53 9.65 2.96
N ALA A 13 15.74 10.20 2.75
CA ALA A 13 16.85 10.08 3.70
C ALA A 13 16.51 10.59 5.11
N GLU A 14 15.67 11.64 5.20
CA GLU A 14 15.28 12.27 6.47
C GLU A 14 14.23 11.46 7.27
N SER A 15 13.45 10.61 6.60
CA SER A 15 12.28 9.94 7.21
C SER A 15 12.42 8.42 7.32
N ILE A 16 13.15 7.80 6.39
CA ILE A 16 13.20 6.34 6.28
C ILE A 16 13.81 5.68 7.53
N GLY A 17 14.76 6.34 8.21
CA GLY A 17 15.37 5.84 9.43
C GLY A 17 14.35 5.67 10.56
N GLU A 18 13.63 6.73 10.88
CA GLU A 18 12.56 6.73 11.90
C GLU A 18 11.48 5.70 11.56
N THR A 19 11.10 5.60 10.28
CA THR A 19 10.10 4.64 9.80
C THR A 19 10.51 3.19 10.07
N ILE A 20 11.75 2.82 9.75
CA ILE A 20 12.25 1.46 9.95
C ILE A 20 12.40 1.16 11.44
N GLU A 21 12.92 2.08 12.24
CA GLU A 21 13.12 1.89 13.68
C GLU A 21 11.79 1.67 14.41
N GLU A 22 10.76 2.45 14.07
CA GLU A 22 9.43 2.29 14.67
C GLU A 22 8.78 0.96 14.25
N LEU A 23 8.88 0.57 12.96
CA LEU A 23 8.41 -0.73 12.49
C LEU A 23 9.08 -1.89 13.24
N VAL A 24 10.41 -1.87 13.33
CA VAL A 24 11.19 -2.91 14.05
C VAL A 24 10.75 -2.99 15.51
N SER A 25 10.63 -1.84 16.19
CA SER A 25 10.22 -1.76 17.60
C SER A 25 8.84 -2.41 17.80
N VAL A 26 7.83 -1.97 17.05
CA VAL A 26 6.44 -2.42 17.19
C VAL A 26 6.29 -3.90 16.83
N LEU A 27 6.86 -4.34 15.72
CA LEU A 27 6.69 -5.72 15.25
C LEU A 27 7.45 -6.73 16.13
N SER A 28 8.65 -6.36 16.63
CA SER A 28 9.41 -7.19 17.55
C SER A 28 8.71 -7.33 18.91
N GLN A 29 8.15 -6.24 19.43
CA GLN A 29 7.36 -6.27 20.67
C GLN A 29 6.15 -7.20 20.56
N LYS A 30 5.55 -7.28 19.38
CA LYS A 30 4.41 -8.17 19.08
C LYS A 30 4.81 -9.58 18.68
N GLN A 31 6.09 -9.90 18.64
CA GLN A 31 6.65 -11.20 18.25
C GLN A 31 6.15 -11.69 16.88
N ILE A 32 5.88 -10.75 15.98
CA ILE A 32 5.50 -11.07 14.59
C ILE A 32 6.77 -11.43 13.83
N ILE A 33 6.76 -12.53 13.08
CA ILE A 33 7.84 -12.87 12.15
C ILE A 33 7.69 -11.98 10.92
N TYR A 34 8.69 -11.15 10.61
CA TYR A 34 8.59 -10.18 9.52
C TYR A 34 9.88 -9.99 8.74
N GLU A 35 9.76 -9.34 7.61
CA GLU A 35 10.84 -8.70 6.85
C GLU A 35 10.40 -7.31 6.39
N ILE A 36 11.34 -6.39 6.31
CA ILE A 36 11.15 -5.07 5.70
C ILE A 36 11.95 -5.06 4.40
N LEU A 37 11.29 -4.84 3.28
CA LEU A 37 11.89 -4.70 1.96
C LEU A 37 11.70 -3.29 1.46
N VAL A 38 12.76 -2.47 1.54
CA VAL A 38 12.75 -1.12 0.97
C VAL A 38 13.14 -1.19 -0.49
N VAL A 39 12.35 -0.55 -1.35
CA VAL A 39 12.66 -0.38 -2.76
C VAL A 39 13.13 1.05 -2.99
N ASN A 40 14.45 1.22 -3.11
CA ASN A 40 15.04 2.50 -3.48
C ASN A 40 14.77 2.79 -4.95
N ASP A 41 13.91 3.77 -5.22
CA ASP A 41 13.46 4.14 -6.57
C ASP A 41 14.41 5.17 -7.21
N ASN A 42 15.71 4.85 -7.21
CA ASN A 42 16.78 5.68 -7.73
C ASN A 42 16.89 7.06 -7.03
N SER A 43 16.92 7.05 -5.69
CA SER A 43 17.14 8.27 -4.89
C SER A 43 18.45 8.94 -5.23
N MET A 44 18.44 10.27 -5.25
CA MET A 44 19.61 11.13 -5.51
C MET A 44 20.17 11.76 -4.23
N ASP A 45 19.50 11.55 -3.10
CA ASP A 45 19.94 11.96 -1.77
C ASP A 45 20.64 10.80 -1.04
N ASN A 46 20.92 10.97 0.25
CA ASN A 46 21.59 9.97 1.08
C ASN A 46 20.68 8.78 1.49
N THR A 47 19.51 8.58 0.85
CA THR A 47 18.61 7.46 1.20
C THR A 47 19.31 6.11 1.17
N LYS A 48 20.18 5.87 0.17
CA LYS A 48 20.92 4.62 0.03
C LYS A 48 21.86 4.39 1.20
N ASP A 49 22.64 5.40 1.59
CA ASP A 49 23.63 5.30 2.68
C ASP A 49 22.94 5.05 4.03
N VAL A 50 21.79 5.70 4.25
CA VAL A 50 20.94 5.42 5.44
C VAL A 50 20.47 3.96 5.45
N LEU A 51 20.01 3.42 4.32
CA LEU A 51 19.56 2.04 4.21
C LEU A 51 20.70 1.04 4.42
N GLU A 52 21.90 1.31 3.91
CA GLU A 52 23.09 0.48 4.15
C GLU A 52 23.43 0.39 5.65
N SER A 53 23.45 1.52 6.33
CA SER A 53 23.69 1.59 7.77
C SER A 53 22.63 0.83 8.58
N LEU A 54 21.35 1.00 8.25
CA LEU A 54 20.26 0.32 8.93
C LEU A 54 20.23 -1.19 8.68
N LYS A 55 20.63 -1.64 7.49
CA LYS A 55 20.75 -3.06 7.17
C LYS A 55 21.81 -3.76 8.01
N LEU A 56 22.87 -3.08 8.39
CA LEU A 56 23.88 -3.63 9.33
C LEU A 56 23.31 -3.77 10.75
N LYS A 57 22.37 -2.90 11.14
CA LYS A 57 21.74 -2.89 12.46
C LYS A 57 20.58 -3.89 12.57
N TYR A 58 19.81 -4.10 11.50
CA TYR A 58 18.58 -4.89 11.52
C TYR A 58 18.60 -6.01 10.47
N SER A 59 18.75 -7.25 10.91
CA SER A 59 18.79 -8.44 10.03
C SER A 59 17.47 -8.69 9.27
N SER A 60 16.35 -8.16 9.79
CA SER A 60 15.04 -8.22 9.13
C SER A 60 14.86 -7.19 8.01
N LEU A 61 15.79 -6.22 7.88
CA LEU A 61 15.78 -5.21 6.83
C LEU A 61 16.61 -5.67 5.64
N ASN A 62 16.00 -5.55 4.46
CA ASN A 62 16.71 -5.60 3.19
C ASN A 62 16.28 -4.43 2.30
N TYR A 63 17.12 -4.03 1.37
CA TYR A 63 16.74 -3.07 0.34
C TYR A 63 17.22 -3.51 -1.03
N VAL A 64 16.50 -3.07 -2.05
CA VAL A 64 16.82 -3.28 -3.46
C VAL A 64 16.67 -1.96 -4.22
N THR A 65 17.48 -1.78 -5.25
CA THR A 65 17.33 -0.62 -6.14
C THR A 65 16.44 -0.99 -7.31
N ASN A 66 15.44 -0.16 -7.61
CA ASN A 66 14.62 -0.32 -8.80
C ASN A 66 15.47 -0.06 -10.06
N LEU A 67 15.64 -1.07 -10.89
CA LEU A 67 16.40 -0.97 -12.13
C LEU A 67 15.55 -0.51 -13.33
N GLY A 68 14.25 -0.36 -13.12
CA GLY A 68 13.29 0.05 -14.13
C GLY A 68 12.99 1.56 -14.10
N PRO A 69 11.92 2.00 -14.76
CA PRO A 69 11.46 3.37 -14.70
C PRO A 69 11.09 3.78 -13.28
N ASN A 70 11.30 5.06 -12.94
CA ASN A 70 10.93 5.61 -11.64
C ASN A 70 9.43 5.83 -11.53
N GLY A 71 8.91 5.64 -10.31
CA GLY A 71 7.52 5.89 -9.97
C GLY A 71 7.02 4.98 -8.88
N PHE A 72 6.13 5.50 -8.03
CA PHE A 72 5.58 4.77 -6.89
C PHE A 72 5.09 3.36 -7.26
N GLY A 73 4.28 3.24 -8.33
CA GLY A 73 3.75 1.94 -8.76
C GLY A 73 4.83 1.00 -9.28
N TYR A 74 5.85 1.50 -9.99
CA TYR A 74 6.99 0.68 -10.41
C TYR A 74 7.77 0.15 -9.20
N ALA A 75 8.09 1.02 -8.24
CA ALA A 75 8.81 0.61 -7.03
C ALA A 75 8.00 -0.42 -6.21
N VAL A 76 6.70 -0.18 -6.00
CA VAL A 76 5.84 -1.15 -5.29
C VAL A 76 5.80 -2.48 -6.04
N ARG A 77 5.56 -2.48 -7.36
CA ARG A 77 5.54 -3.71 -8.17
C ARG A 77 6.86 -4.47 -8.07
N TYR A 78 7.98 -3.76 -8.13
CA TYR A 78 9.32 -4.34 -7.99
C TYR A 78 9.50 -5.05 -6.64
N GLY A 79 8.97 -4.45 -5.57
CA GLY A 79 8.93 -5.06 -4.24
C GLY A 79 7.97 -6.25 -4.14
N LEU A 80 6.78 -6.14 -4.75
CA LEU A 80 5.78 -7.22 -4.78
C LEU A 80 6.23 -8.46 -5.58
N GLU A 81 7.24 -8.35 -6.42
CA GLU A 81 7.87 -9.47 -7.10
C GLU A 81 8.95 -10.17 -6.25
N ARG A 82 9.42 -9.53 -5.16
CA ARG A 82 10.61 -9.94 -4.39
C ARG A 82 10.37 -10.22 -2.91
N PHE A 83 9.20 -9.89 -2.37
CA PHE A 83 8.91 -10.19 -0.97
C PHE A 83 8.86 -11.70 -0.71
N SER A 84 9.23 -12.15 0.48
CA SER A 84 9.34 -13.58 0.83
C SER A 84 8.29 -14.06 1.82
N GLY A 85 7.52 -13.16 2.45
CA GLY A 85 6.50 -13.51 3.47
C GLY A 85 5.24 -14.17 2.90
N ASP A 86 4.38 -14.64 3.77
CA ASP A 86 3.08 -15.23 3.44
C ASP A 86 2.04 -14.15 3.10
N CYS A 87 2.24 -12.94 3.60
CA CYS A 87 1.44 -11.75 3.32
C CYS A 87 2.35 -10.52 3.19
N VAL A 88 1.83 -9.49 2.52
CA VAL A 88 2.58 -8.26 2.24
C VAL A 88 1.73 -7.02 2.46
N ALA A 89 2.28 -6.05 3.20
CA ALA A 89 1.76 -4.70 3.31
C ALA A 89 2.60 -3.75 2.47
N VAL A 90 1.96 -2.73 1.89
CA VAL A 90 2.63 -1.57 1.31
C VAL A 90 2.51 -0.42 2.30
N MET A 91 3.64 0.12 2.74
CA MET A 91 3.70 1.27 3.65
C MET A 91 4.55 2.38 3.06
N MET A 92 4.24 3.61 3.46
CA MET A 92 5.02 4.78 3.04
C MET A 92 6.30 4.92 3.86
N ALA A 93 7.32 5.56 3.28
CA ALA A 93 8.63 5.78 3.92
C ALA A 93 8.65 6.95 4.92
N ASP A 94 7.52 7.64 5.13
CA ASP A 94 7.43 8.92 5.83
C ASP A 94 6.62 8.86 7.14
N LEU A 95 6.43 7.67 7.69
CA LEU A 95 5.61 7.42 8.91
C LEU A 95 4.17 7.96 8.83
N SER A 96 3.67 8.24 7.63
CA SER A 96 2.26 8.64 7.48
C SER A 96 1.28 7.51 7.87
N ASP A 97 1.70 6.26 7.75
CA ASP A 97 0.97 5.07 8.16
C ASP A 97 1.53 4.53 9.49
N SER A 98 0.67 4.20 10.45
CA SER A 98 1.08 3.73 11.78
C SER A 98 1.45 2.24 11.78
N PRO A 99 2.63 1.83 12.30
CA PRO A 99 2.97 0.43 12.53
C PRO A 99 2.00 -0.30 13.48
N HIS A 100 1.38 0.41 14.41
CA HIS A 100 0.34 -0.18 15.27
C HIS A 100 -0.93 -0.55 14.49
N ASP A 101 -1.27 0.20 13.45
CA ASP A 101 -2.40 -0.16 12.59
C ASP A 101 -2.03 -1.35 11.68
N LEU A 102 -0.75 -1.50 11.27
CA LEU A 102 -0.27 -2.69 10.58
C LEU A 102 -0.47 -3.97 11.42
N VAL A 103 -0.17 -3.90 12.71
CA VAL A 103 -0.44 -5.02 13.64
C VAL A 103 -1.92 -5.39 13.65
N LYS A 104 -2.82 -4.41 13.73
CA LYS A 104 -4.27 -4.67 13.66
C LYS A 104 -4.69 -5.32 12.34
N PHE A 105 -4.10 -4.89 11.22
CA PHE A 105 -4.38 -5.51 9.92
C PHE A 105 -3.93 -6.97 9.90
N TYR A 106 -2.73 -7.24 10.40
CA TYR A 106 -2.16 -8.58 10.48
C TYR A 106 -3.01 -9.50 11.37
N GLU A 107 -3.38 -9.05 12.56
CA GLU A 107 -4.26 -9.79 13.48
C GLU A 107 -5.64 -10.04 12.85
N THR A 108 -6.23 -9.03 12.20
CA THR A 108 -7.53 -9.16 11.50
C THR A 108 -7.44 -10.20 10.38
N MET A 109 -6.35 -10.18 9.60
CA MET A 109 -6.14 -11.16 8.52
C MET A 109 -6.09 -12.59 9.06
N ILE A 110 -5.36 -12.81 10.17
CA ILE A 110 -5.20 -14.15 10.76
C ILE A 110 -6.52 -14.64 11.36
N ILE A 111 -7.14 -13.83 12.23
CA ILE A 111 -8.35 -14.22 12.96
C ILE A 111 -9.53 -14.50 12.01
N GLY A 112 -9.72 -13.63 11.02
CA GLY A 112 -10.82 -13.74 10.06
C GLY A 112 -10.46 -14.55 8.82
N ASN A 113 -9.23 -15.04 8.70
CA ASN A 113 -8.71 -15.75 7.53
C ASN A 113 -8.94 -15.00 6.20
N PHE A 114 -8.95 -13.67 6.23
CA PHE A 114 -9.16 -12.84 5.03
C PHE A 114 -7.98 -12.91 4.07
N ASP A 115 -8.27 -12.81 2.78
CA ASP A 115 -7.26 -12.69 1.73
C ASP A 115 -6.62 -11.30 1.68
N CYS A 116 -7.40 -10.28 2.08
CA CYS A 116 -6.96 -8.88 2.12
C CYS A 116 -7.46 -8.18 3.39
N VAL A 117 -6.71 -7.17 3.84
CA VAL A 117 -7.20 -6.20 4.83
C VAL A 117 -6.91 -4.80 4.31
N PHE A 118 -7.95 -3.97 4.24
CA PHE A 118 -7.88 -2.61 3.72
C PHE A 118 -8.06 -1.59 4.83
N GLY A 119 -7.13 -0.64 4.91
CA GLY A 119 -7.26 0.48 5.83
C GLY A 119 -8.29 1.50 5.35
N SER A 120 -9.07 2.06 6.26
CA SER A 120 -9.94 3.20 5.97
C SER A 120 -9.77 4.32 7.00
N ARG A 121 -9.33 5.47 6.50
CA ARG A 121 -9.22 6.72 7.26
C ARG A 121 -10.59 7.38 7.50
N PHE A 122 -11.61 6.96 6.74
CA PHE A 122 -12.92 7.61 6.67
C PHE A 122 -14.08 6.78 7.27
N MET A 123 -13.78 5.65 7.87
CA MET A 123 -14.75 4.89 8.66
C MET A 123 -14.71 5.30 10.14
N LYS A 124 -15.70 4.85 10.94
CA LYS A 124 -15.70 5.08 12.39
C LYS A 124 -14.44 4.50 13.03
N GLY A 125 -13.69 5.32 13.74
CA GLY A 125 -12.39 4.98 14.35
C GLY A 125 -11.18 5.33 13.47
N GLY A 126 -11.36 5.61 12.17
CA GLY A 126 -10.29 6.11 11.31
C GLY A 126 -9.97 7.59 11.60
N LYS A 127 -8.69 7.97 11.38
CA LYS A 127 -8.22 9.33 11.69
C LYS A 127 -7.36 9.89 10.56
N THR A 128 -7.44 11.21 10.37
CA THR A 128 -6.52 11.97 9.52
C THR A 128 -5.99 13.15 10.31
N ILE A 129 -4.67 13.20 10.51
CA ILE A 129 -3.99 14.24 11.31
C ILE A 129 -3.25 15.14 10.33
N ASP A 130 -3.43 16.45 10.47
CA ASP A 130 -2.82 17.49 9.62
C ASP A 130 -3.04 17.28 8.11
N TYR A 131 -4.21 16.72 7.75
CA TYR A 131 -4.54 16.44 6.36
C TYR A 131 -5.02 17.71 5.65
N PRO A 132 -4.35 18.18 4.58
CA PRO A 132 -4.78 19.37 3.86
C PRO A 132 -6.23 19.25 3.41
N THR A 133 -7.07 20.24 3.79
CA THR A 133 -8.52 20.17 3.60
C THR A 133 -8.92 19.91 2.15
N MET A 134 -8.32 20.62 1.20
CA MET A 134 -8.61 20.43 -0.23
C MET A 134 -8.28 19.01 -0.69
N LYS A 135 -7.12 18.47 -0.28
CA LYS A 135 -6.72 17.09 -0.60
C LYS A 135 -7.68 16.06 -0.01
N LYS A 136 -8.16 16.32 1.22
CA LYS A 136 -9.16 15.49 1.90
C LYS A 136 -10.49 15.48 1.15
N VAL A 137 -10.99 16.64 0.73
CA VAL A 137 -12.23 16.75 -0.05
C VAL A 137 -12.11 16.02 -1.38
N ILE A 138 -11.04 16.26 -2.15
CA ILE A 138 -10.79 15.58 -3.43
C ILE A 138 -10.77 14.07 -3.25
N ASN A 139 -10.06 13.56 -2.23
CA ASN A 139 -10.00 12.13 -1.94
C ASN A 139 -11.37 11.56 -1.58
N ARG A 140 -12.18 12.24 -0.80
CA ARG A 140 -13.53 11.79 -0.46
C ARG A 140 -14.45 11.74 -1.68
N VAL A 141 -14.39 12.76 -2.54
CA VAL A 141 -15.15 12.79 -3.80
C VAL A 141 -14.72 11.65 -4.72
N ALA A 142 -13.41 11.46 -4.92
CA ALA A 142 -12.89 10.36 -5.73
C ALA A 142 -13.35 8.98 -5.21
N ASN A 143 -13.26 8.75 -3.90
CA ASN A 143 -13.73 7.52 -3.30
C ASN A 143 -15.26 7.33 -3.41
N ALA A 144 -16.05 8.41 -3.32
CA ALA A 144 -17.49 8.34 -3.54
C ALA A 144 -17.84 7.93 -4.98
N ILE A 145 -17.15 8.52 -5.96
CA ILE A 145 -17.30 8.15 -7.38
C ILE A 145 -16.95 6.67 -7.58
N ILE A 146 -15.80 6.22 -7.08
CA ILE A 146 -15.36 4.82 -7.19
C ILE A 146 -16.41 3.88 -6.58
N ARG A 147 -16.93 4.21 -5.39
CA ARG A 147 -17.95 3.40 -4.72
C ARG A 147 -19.22 3.24 -5.57
N VAL A 148 -19.70 4.33 -6.14
CA VAL A 148 -20.91 4.34 -6.99
C VAL A 148 -20.66 3.56 -8.27
N VAL A 149 -19.62 3.90 -9.02
CA VAL A 149 -19.29 3.27 -10.32
C VAL A 149 -19.03 1.78 -10.17
N MET A 150 -18.30 1.39 -9.14
CA MET A 150 -17.94 0.00 -8.90
C MET A 150 -18.97 -0.76 -8.05
N ASN A 151 -20.01 -0.09 -7.55
CA ASN A 151 -20.97 -0.68 -6.63
C ASN A 151 -20.31 -1.50 -5.50
N ILE A 152 -19.43 -0.84 -4.74
CA ILE A 152 -18.67 -1.46 -3.63
C ILE A 152 -18.92 -0.70 -2.33
N LYS A 153 -18.76 -1.40 -1.19
CA LYS A 153 -18.94 -0.78 0.15
C LYS A 153 -17.67 -0.10 0.68
N TYR A 154 -16.49 -0.46 0.18
CA TYR A 154 -15.22 0.10 0.64
C TYR A 154 -15.12 1.59 0.29
N ASN A 155 -14.80 2.44 1.28
CA ASN A 155 -14.93 3.89 1.21
C ASN A 155 -13.61 4.66 1.15
N ASP A 156 -12.46 3.97 1.10
CA ASP A 156 -11.14 4.60 1.07
C ASP A 156 -10.16 3.86 0.13
N THR A 157 -10.61 3.61 -1.09
CA THR A 157 -9.87 2.87 -2.12
C THR A 157 -8.54 3.52 -2.46
N THR A 158 -8.45 4.85 -2.35
CA THR A 158 -7.23 5.64 -2.61
C THR A 158 -6.17 5.54 -1.51
N ASN A 159 -6.50 4.95 -0.35
CA ASN A 159 -5.52 4.68 0.70
C ASN A 159 -4.48 3.66 0.21
N ALA A 160 -3.19 3.94 0.37
CA ALA A 160 -2.13 3.00 0.00
C ALA A 160 -2.01 1.85 1.00
N PHE A 161 -2.32 2.13 2.28
CA PHE A 161 -2.10 1.21 3.39
C PHE A 161 -3.08 0.03 3.38
N LYS A 162 -2.59 -1.11 2.93
CA LYS A 162 -3.34 -2.35 2.76
C LYS A 162 -2.43 -3.56 2.94
N LEU A 163 -3.02 -4.68 3.36
CA LEU A 163 -2.35 -5.97 3.53
C LEU A 163 -2.99 -7.01 2.62
N TYR A 164 -2.18 -7.84 1.97
CA TYR A 164 -2.62 -8.88 1.04
C TYR A 164 -1.90 -10.20 1.34
N LYS A 165 -2.58 -11.34 1.24
CA LYS A 165 -1.90 -12.64 1.19
C LYS A 165 -1.10 -12.80 -0.11
N ARG A 166 -0.07 -13.63 -0.10
CA ARG A 166 0.77 -13.90 -1.28
C ARG A 166 -0.04 -14.36 -2.49
N HIS A 167 -0.90 -15.36 -2.32
CA HIS A 167 -1.73 -15.85 -3.42
C HIS A 167 -2.67 -14.79 -3.99
N THR A 168 -3.10 -13.83 -3.16
CA THR A 168 -3.89 -12.70 -3.64
C THR A 168 -3.04 -11.84 -4.59
N ILE A 169 -1.83 -11.45 -4.20
CA ILE A 169 -0.93 -10.66 -5.06
C ILE A 169 -0.70 -11.38 -6.40
N GLU A 170 -0.50 -12.70 -6.40
CA GLU A 170 -0.39 -13.48 -7.62
C GLU A 170 -1.67 -13.44 -8.46
N GLY A 171 -2.83 -13.57 -7.82
CA GLY A 171 -4.13 -13.50 -8.49
C GLY A 171 -4.54 -12.11 -8.99
N LEU A 172 -3.84 -11.03 -8.59
CA LEU A 172 -4.09 -9.66 -9.08
C LEU A 172 -3.30 -9.32 -10.34
N LYS A 173 -2.34 -10.13 -10.74
CA LYS A 173 -1.53 -9.87 -11.95
C LYS A 173 -2.39 -9.96 -13.23
N PRO A 174 -1.97 -9.30 -14.33
CA PRO A 174 -0.87 -8.34 -14.41
C PRO A 174 -1.20 -7.00 -13.74
N PHE A 175 -0.17 -6.34 -13.18
CA PHE A 175 -0.31 -4.96 -12.67
C PHE A 175 -0.13 -3.96 -13.81
N LEU A 176 -1.06 -3.02 -13.92
CA LEU A 176 -1.09 -2.04 -15.02
C LEU A 176 -0.55 -0.67 -14.61
N SER A 177 -0.70 -0.33 -13.32
CA SER A 177 -0.45 1.01 -12.80
C SER A 177 1.03 1.27 -12.50
N PRO A 178 1.67 2.25 -13.18
CA PRO A 178 3.07 2.61 -12.91
C PRO A 178 3.25 3.64 -11.80
N HIS A 179 2.17 4.26 -11.30
CA HIS A 179 2.19 5.34 -10.32
C HIS A 179 1.21 5.10 -9.18
N PHE A 180 0.77 6.16 -8.48
CA PHE A 180 -0.16 6.06 -7.35
C PHE A 180 -1.53 5.46 -7.70
N ASN A 181 -1.89 5.36 -8.97
CA ASN A 181 -3.08 4.63 -9.41
C ASN A 181 -3.04 3.13 -9.05
N LEU A 182 -1.88 2.57 -8.71
CA LEU A 182 -1.76 1.22 -8.15
C LEU A 182 -2.54 1.08 -6.83
N THR A 183 -2.67 2.15 -6.06
CA THR A 183 -3.41 2.14 -4.78
C THR A 183 -4.90 1.82 -4.95
N ILE A 184 -5.49 2.15 -6.11
CA ILE A 184 -6.87 1.79 -6.44
C ILE A 184 -6.96 0.52 -7.27
N GLU A 185 -5.96 0.20 -8.09
CA GLU A 185 -5.93 -1.02 -8.90
C GLU A 185 -5.99 -2.28 -8.05
N LEU A 186 -5.08 -2.41 -7.08
CA LEU A 186 -4.97 -3.62 -6.25
C LEU A 186 -6.27 -3.95 -5.50
N PRO A 187 -6.88 -3.04 -4.72
CA PRO A 187 -8.11 -3.36 -3.99
C PRO A 187 -9.31 -3.55 -4.90
N LEU A 188 -9.42 -2.81 -6.02
CA LEU A 188 -10.52 -3.02 -6.96
C LEU A 188 -10.44 -4.40 -7.61
N LYS A 189 -9.27 -4.79 -8.12
CA LYS A 189 -9.08 -6.15 -8.66
C LYS A 189 -9.35 -7.23 -7.60
N ALA A 190 -8.89 -7.03 -6.35
CA ALA A 190 -9.16 -7.99 -5.29
C ALA A 190 -10.66 -8.18 -5.04
N ILE A 191 -11.42 -7.09 -4.97
CA ILE A 191 -12.87 -7.12 -4.75
C ILE A 191 -13.60 -7.77 -5.94
N ILE A 192 -13.28 -7.37 -7.17
CA ILE A 192 -13.99 -7.86 -8.36
C ILE A 192 -13.63 -9.31 -8.71
N ARG A 193 -12.44 -9.76 -8.34
CA ARG A 193 -11.98 -11.15 -8.52
C ARG A 193 -12.40 -12.08 -7.38
N GLY A 194 -13.23 -11.61 -6.43
CA GLY A 194 -13.83 -12.42 -5.39
C GLY A 194 -12.91 -12.79 -4.22
N PHE A 195 -11.79 -12.08 -4.00
CA PHE A 195 -10.98 -12.27 -2.80
C PHE A 195 -11.69 -11.75 -1.56
N SER A 196 -11.63 -12.52 -0.46
CA SER A 196 -12.21 -12.13 0.81
C SER A 196 -11.43 -10.96 1.43
N PHE A 197 -12.13 -9.98 1.99
CA PHE A 197 -11.48 -8.82 2.59
C PHE A 197 -12.20 -8.30 3.83
N ALA A 198 -11.42 -7.72 4.74
CA ALA A 198 -11.91 -6.90 5.84
C ALA A 198 -11.52 -5.43 5.63
N VAL A 199 -12.28 -4.51 6.21
CA VAL A 199 -11.94 -3.09 6.28
C VAL A 199 -11.73 -2.70 7.74
N VAL A 200 -10.57 -2.12 8.03
CA VAL A 200 -10.14 -1.76 9.39
C VAL A 200 -9.86 -0.27 9.46
N PRO A 201 -10.29 0.43 10.52
CA PRO A 201 -9.93 1.83 10.69
C PRO A 201 -8.43 1.99 10.87
N ASN A 202 -7.84 2.97 10.17
CA ASN A 202 -6.45 3.35 10.36
C ASN A 202 -6.29 4.86 10.53
N SER A 203 -5.18 5.24 11.12
CA SER A 203 -4.72 6.61 11.21
C SER A 203 -3.79 6.94 10.05
N TRP A 204 -3.84 8.19 9.62
CA TRP A 204 -2.89 8.77 8.68
C TRP A 204 -2.45 10.14 9.19
N THR A 205 -1.15 10.33 9.28
CA THR A 205 -0.56 11.59 9.73
C THR A 205 0.19 12.21 8.56
N ASN A 206 0.07 13.54 8.40
CA ASN A 206 0.84 14.21 7.36
C ASN A 206 2.34 14.06 7.66
N ARG A 207 3.14 13.91 6.60
CA ARG A 207 4.60 13.79 6.72
C ARG A 207 5.21 14.99 7.45
N LYS A 208 6.26 14.72 8.22
CA LYS A 208 7.03 15.77 8.92
C LYS A 208 8.06 16.43 8.00
N TYR A 209 8.63 15.66 7.06
CA TYR A 209 9.74 16.07 6.19
C TYR A 209 9.37 15.90 4.72
N GLY A 210 10.02 16.69 3.86
CA GLY A 210 9.87 16.60 2.42
C GLY A 210 8.51 17.02 1.87
N GLU A 211 8.31 16.87 0.57
CA GLU A 211 7.09 17.24 -0.13
C GLU A 211 6.34 16.02 -0.68
N SER A 212 5.00 16.14 -0.76
CA SER A 212 4.17 15.10 -1.37
C SER A 212 4.43 15.00 -2.87
N LYS A 213 4.93 13.86 -3.33
CA LYS A 213 5.21 13.59 -4.75
C LYS A 213 3.94 13.26 -5.56
N LEU A 214 2.78 13.26 -4.92
CA LEU A 214 1.48 13.04 -5.56
C LEU A 214 1.01 14.31 -6.29
N LYS A 215 1.10 14.31 -7.61
CA LYS A 215 0.60 15.39 -8.47
C LYS A 215 -0.85 15.11 -8.86
N ILE A 216 -1.81 15.75 -8.19
CA ILE A 216 -3.25 15.50 -8.33
C ILE A 216 -3.72 15.64 -9.79
N ARG A 217 -3.24 16.64 -10.51
CA ARG A 217 -3.64 16.89 -11.90
C ARG A 217 -3.24 15.76 -12.86
N GLU A 218 -2.06 15.19 -12.67
CA GLU A 218 -1.57 14.07 -13.48
C GLU A 218 -2.26 12.75 -13.10
N MET A 219 -2.72 12.63 -11.87
CA MET A 219 -3.32 11.40 -11.37
C MET A 219 -4.77 11.20 -11.84
N GLY A 220 -5.49 12.27 -12.17
CA GLY A 220 -6.91 12.19 -12.55
C GLY A 220 -7.16 11.25 -13.74
N SER A 221 -6.44 11.43 -14.85
CA SER A 221 -6.56 10.57 -16.03
C SER A 221 -6.11 9.14 -15.76
N ARG A 222 -5.05 8.95 -14.98
CA ARG A 222 -4.54 7.61 -14.61
C ARG A 222 -5.52 6.85 -13.71
N TYR A 223 -6.16 7.54 -12.77
CA TYR A 223 -7.21 6.95 -11.93
C TYR A 223 -8.43 6.59 -12.76
N PHE A 224 -8.85 7.46 -13.66
CA PHE A 224 -9.96 7.20 -14.57
C PHE A 224 -9.69 5.97 -15.44
N PHE A 225 -8.50 5.87 -16.04
CA PHE A 225 -8.10 4.71 -16.84
C PHE A 225 -8.24 3.40 -16.05
N ILE A 226 -7.68 3.34 -14.84
CA ILE A 226 -7.75 2.12 -14.02
C ILE A 226 -9.18 1.83 -13.55
N LEU A 227 -9.95 2.85 -13.22
CA LEU A 227 -11.35 2.69 -12.85
C LEU A 227 -12.15 2.09 -14.00
N MET A 228 -11.95 2.58 -15.23
CA MET A 228 -12.61 2.06 -16.44
C MET A 228 -12.17 0.64 -16.75
N TYR A 229 -10.87 0.33 -16.64
CA TYR A 229 -10.37 -1.04 -16.78
C TYR A 229 -11.06 -2.00 -15.80
N CYS A 230 -11.06 -1.66 -14.52
CA CYS A 230 -11.73 -2.47 -13.49
C CYS A 230 -13.25 -2.57 -13.71
N PHE A 231 -13.88 -1.49 -14.20
CA PHE A 231 -15.31 -1.50 -14.55
C PHE A 231 -15.59 -2.50 -15.68
N ILE A 232 -14.79 -2.47 -16.76
CA ILE A 232 -14.92 -3.39 -17.88
C ILE A 232 -14.66 -4.82 -17.40
N GLU A 233 -13.61 -5.06 -16.60
CA GLU A 233 -13.33 -6.39 -16.04
C GLU A 233 -14.52 -6.88 -15.22
N LYS A 234 -15.11 -6.05 -14.36
CA LYS A 234 -16.24 -6.44 -13.50
C LYS A 234 -17.50 -6.81 -14.26
N TYR A 235 -17.88 -6.00 -15.26
CA TYR A 235 -19.22 -6.10 -15.87
C TYR A 235 -19.23 -6.80 -17.23
N PHE A 236 -18.09 -6.94 -17.89
CA PHE A 236 -18.01 -7.47 -19.26
C PHE A 236 -17.11 -8.70 -19.42
N SER A 237 -16.29 -9.07 -18.41
CA SER A 237 -15.41 -10.25 -18.52
C SER A 237 -16.13 -11.59 -18.23
N ARG A 238 -17.41 -11.56 -17.86
CA ARG A 238 -18.19 -12.78 -17.53
C ARG A 238 -17.53 -13.69 -16.48
N GLY A 239 -16.72 -13.12 -15.57
CA GLY A 239 -16.04 -13.86 -14.52
C GLY A 239 -14.74 -14.55 -14.95
N ASP A 240 -14.20 -14.28 -16.13
CA ASP A 240 -12.94 -14.90 -16.61
C ASP A 240 -11.76 -14.67 -15.66
N PHE A 241 -11.78 -13.58 -14.90
CA PHE A 241 -10.74 -13.22 -13.93
C PHE A 241 -11.12 -13.53 -12.47
N GLU A 242 -12.30 -14.07 -12.23
CA GLU A 242 -12.71 -14.43 -10.87
C GLU A 242 -11.88 -15.60 -10.34
N LYS A 243 -11.65 -15.56 -9.02
CA LYS A 243 -10.96 -16.60 -8.27
C LYS A 243 -11.73 -17.93 -8.45
N LYS A 244 -11.14 -18.86 -9.18
CA LYS A 244 -11.65 -20.23 -9.33
C LYS A 244 -11.04 -21.10 -8.24
N TRP A 245 -11.85 -21.58 -7.32
CA TRP A 245 -11.50 -22.54 -6.25
C TRP A 245 -12.37 -23.77 -6.35
#